data_e13bffcde68f75a9bccf7ddfc20db40b
#
_entry.id   e13bffcde68f75a9bccf7ddfc20db40b
#
_cell.length_a   1.000
_cell.length_b   1.000
_cell.length_c   1.000
_cell.angle_alpha   90.00
_cell.angle_beta   90.00
_cell.angle_gamma   90.00
#
_symmetry.space_group_name_H-M   'P 1'
#
loop_
_entity.id
_entity.type
_entity.pdbx_description
1 polymer ?
#
loop_
_entity_poly.entity_id
_entity_poly.type
_entity_poly.pdbx_seq_one_letter_code
_entity_poly.pdbx_strand_id
1 'polypeptide(L)'
;MNFPRSQKSAADKFAIPRTPLGANHATHCVSRSFTCSIFMNDYESHGLPQSELAANRVYHADSLDGMKLLPARSVDMILSDPPYGVTANAWDSIIDLDRLWAEYKRVIRPKGAIVLTARCPFDKVLGMSNLPWLRYEWIWEKSRATGFLDAKRAPLRAHENVLVFCDRSPPYHPQFEKGKPYKSTRKARFDANTGRHLRAAVSENPGFRYPRSVLHVPSESNTVHHTQKPLALFEYLIKTYTNPGELVLDSCMGSGTTAIACLNTGRNFIGFELDPECFQAAQQRLRASQSPPKSLATAMQANRPASENKYGGAI
;
A
#
# COMPACT_ATOMS: atom_id res chain seq x y z
N MET A 1 -29.59 34.13 42.29
CA MET A 1 -29.00 34.35 40.95
C MET A 1 -29.03 33.01 40.22
N ASN A 2 -29.95 32.88 39.27
CA ASN A 2 -30.18 31.64 38.52
C ASN A 2 -29.26 31.61 37.32
N PHE A 3 -28.44 30.56 37.21
CA PHE A 3 -27.72 30.24 35.98
C PHE A 3 -28.49 29.19 35.17
N PRO A 4 -28.71 29.37 33.86
CA PRO A 4 -29.40 28.38 33.05
C PRO A 4 -28.45 27.23 32.70
N ARG A 5 -28.90 25.99 32.94
CA ARG A 5 -28.33 24.76 32.41
C ARG A 5 -28.75 24.59 30.95
N SER A 6 -27.83 24.56 30.01
CA SER A 6 -27.87 23.70 28.81
C SER A 6 -26.63 23.95 27.94
N GLN A 7 -25.59 23.19 28.17
CA GLN A 7 -24.60 22.92 27.13
C GLN A 7 -24.70 21.43 26.79
N LYS A 8 -25.28 21.12 25.64
CA LYS A 8 -25.23 19.79 25.04
C LYS A 8 -23.79 19.48 24.71
N SER A 9 -23.33 18.32 25.17
CA SER A 9 -22.00 17.76 24.97
C SER A 9 -21.65 17.65 23.49
N ALA A 10 -20.42 17.99 23.13
CA ALA A 10 -19.85 17.84 21.79
C ALA A 10 -19.81 16.37 21.30
N ALA A 11 -20.23 15.40 22.11
CA ALA A 11 -20.26 13.99 21.77
C ALA A 11 -21.37 13.56 20.80
N ASP A 12 -22.41 14.40 20.61
CA ASP A 12 -23.56 14.04 19.74
C ASP A 12 -23.31 14.28 18.24
N LYS A 13 -22.16 14.82 17.86
CA LYS A 13 -21.85 15.08 16.44
C LYS A 13 -21.28 13.90 15.65
N PHE A 14 -21.04 12.77 16.30
CA PHE A 14 -20.45 11.57 15.66
C PHE A 14 -21.27 10.29 15.84
N ALA A 15 -22.57 10.39 16.03
CA ALA A 15 -23.44 9.23 16.07
C ALA A 15 -23.66 8.68 14.65
N ILE A 16 -23.09 7.51 14.34
CA ILE A 16 -23.35 6.74 13.14
C ILE A 16 -24.74 6.09 13.27
N PRO A 17 -25.70 6.33 12.35
CA PRO A 17 -27.00 5.69 12.38
C PRO A 17 -26.84 4.17 12.19
N ARG A 18 -27.40 3.38 13.09
CA ARG A 18 -27.57 1.93 12.91
C ARG A 18 -28.85 1.70 12.11
N THR A 19 -28.74 1.21 10.88
CA THR A 19 -29.86 0.62 10.13
C THR A 19 -29.98 -0.88 10.47
N PRO A 20 -31.22 -1.41 10.57
CA PRO A 20 -31.43 -2.82 10.90
C PRO A 20 -31.11 -3.72 9.71
N LEU A 21 -30.65 -4.93 10.04
CA LEU A 21 -30.45 -6.04 9.11
C LEU A 21 -31.80 -6.47 8.52
N GLY A 22 -31.94 -6.35 7.21
CA GLY A 22 -33.06 -6.90 6.43
C GLY A 22 -32.56 -7.66 5.21
N ALA A 23 -32.84 -8.94 5.22
CA ALA A 23 -33.08 -9.92 4.16
C ALA A 23 -32.33 -9.87 2.81
N ASN A 24 -31.64 -10.93 2.56
CA ASN A 24 -31.41 -11.70 1.32
C ASN A 24 -31.79 -11.06 -0.02
N HIS A 25 -30.74 -10.69 -0.79
CA HIS A 25 -30.75 -10.84 -2.24
C HIS A 25 -29.43 -11.48 -2.67
N ALA A 26 -29.53 -12.68 -3.19
CA ALA A 26 -28.49 -13.37 -3.91
C ALA A 26 -28.18 -12.58 -5.20
N THR A 27 -27.09 -11.84 -5.19
CA THR A 27 -26.52 -11.25 -6.40
C THR A 27 -25.43 -12.18 -6.91
N HIS A 28 -25.64 -12.69 -8.13
CA HIS A 28 -24.66 -13.46 -8.88
C HIS A 28 -23.30 -12.75 -8.87
N CYS A 29 -22.35 -13.34 -8.15
CA CYS A 29 -20.95 -13.01 -8.23
C CYS A 29 -20.44 -13.58 -9.56
N VAL A 30 -20.33 -12.74 -10.59
CA VAL A 30 -19.57 -13.07 -11.80
C VAL A 30 -18.11 -13.06 -11.39
N SER A 31 -17.59 -14.22 -11.04
CA SER A 31 -16.15 -14.44 -10.89
C SER A 31 -15.52 -14.33 -12.27
N ARG A 32 -15.01 -13.14 -12.62
CA ARG A 32 -14.05 -13.01 -13.70
C ARG A 32 -12.73 -13.57 -13.21
N SER A 33 -12.46 -14.81 -13.57
CA SER A 33 -11.14 -15.43 -13.46
C SER A 33 -10.19 -14.65 -14.37
N PHE A 34 -9.33 -13.80 -13.77
CA PHE A 34 -8.16 -13.30 -14.47
C PHE A 34 -7.20 -14.47 -14.66
N THR A 35 -7.17 -15.03 -15.84
CA THR A 35 -6.15 -15.99 -16.23
C THR A 35 -4.81 -15.29 -16.18
N CYS A 36 -3.95 -15.75 -15.31
CA CYS A 36 -2.55 -15.33 -15.22
C CYS A 36 -1.81 -15.87 -16.46
N SER A 37 -1.96 -15.20 -17.58
CA SER A 37 -1.12 -15.44 -18.76
C SER A 37 0.15 -14.61 -18.60
N ILE A 38 1.22 -15.27 -18.16
CA ILE A 38 2.56 -14.72 -18.20
C ILE A 38 3.00 -14.69 -19.67
N PHE A 39 2.70 -13.61 -20.37
CA PHE A 39 3.31 -13.35 -21.68
C PHE A 39 4.68 -12.71 -21.46
N MET A 40 5.72 -13.51 -21.66
CA MET A 40 7.06 -13.01 -21.94
C MET A 40 7.03 -12.36 -23.33
N ASN A 41 7.54 -11.15 -23.43
CA ASN A 41 7.78 -10.28 -24.57
C ASN A 41 6.64 -9.30 -24.85
N ASP A 42 6.90 -8.07 -24.44
CA ASP A 42 6.59 -6.80 -25.10
C ASP A 42 6.69 -5.65 -24.08
N TYR A 43 7.91 -5.37 -23.63
CA TYR A 43 8.18 -4.22 -22.73
C TYR A 43 8.72 -3.01 -23.51
N GLU A 44 8.20 -2.75 -24.69
CA GLU A 44 8.53 -1.55 -25.43
C GLU A 44 7.52 -0.44 -25.11
N SER A 45 8.01 0.78 -24.85
CA SER A 45 7.36 2.09 -24.69
C SER A 45 5.82 2.05 -24.62
N HIS A 46 5.24 1.78 -23.47
CA HIS A 46 3.79 1.67 -23.35
C HIS A 46 3.19 3.00 -22.90
N GLY A 47 2.79 3.82 -23.87
CA GLY A 47 1.72 4.78 -23.65
C GLY A 47 0.41 4.08 -23.26
N LEU A 48 -0.62 4.86 -22.93
CA LEU A 48 -1.94 4.29 -22.61
C LEU A 48 -2.50 3.51 -23.81
N PRO A 49 -3.00 2.28 -23.59
CA PRO A 49 -3.66 1.51 -24.64
C PRO A 49 -4.99 2.17 -25.02
N GLN A 50 -5.47 1.91 -26.22
CA GLN A 50 -6.81 2.35 -26.65
C GLN A 50 -7.95 1.53 -26.01
N SER A 51 -7.62 0.47 -25.30
CA SER A 51 -8.55 -0.46 -24.66
C SER A 51 -8.30 -0.55 -23.13
N GLU A 52 -8.78 -1.62 -22.51
CA GLU A 52 -8.63 -1.85 -21.07
C GLU A 52 -7.15 -2.03 -20.65
N LEU A 53 -6.82 -1.55 -19.43
CA LEU A 53 -5.51 -1.73 -18.82
C LEU A 53 -5.33 -3.18 -18.34
N ALA A 54 -4.20 -3.77 -18.63
CA ALA A 54 -3.84 -5.10 -18.16
C ALA A 54 -3.24 -5.03 -16.74
N ALA A 55 -3.61 -6.01 -15.89
CA ALA A 55 -2.97 -6.17 -14.59
C ALA A 55 -1.48 -6.56 -14.74
N ASN A 56 -0.71 -6.29 -13.69
CA ASN A 56 0.72 -6.56 -13.56
C ASN A 56 1.58 -5.78 -14.59
N ARG A 57 1.14 -4.54 -14.87
CA ARG A 57 1.85 -3.61 -15.74
C ARG A 57 2.02 -2.23 -15.11
N VAL A 58 3.12 -1.58 -15.46
CA VAL A 58 3.37 -0.15 -15.27
C VAL A 58 3.22 0.54 -16.61
N TYR A 59 2.48 1.65 -16.64
CA TYR A 59 2.22 2.45 -17.82
C TYR A 59 2.96 3.78 -17.71
N HIS A 60 3.64 4.19 -18.78
CA HIS A 60 4.26 5.51 -18.89
C HIS A 60 3.18 6.52 -19.27
N ALA A 61 2.55 7.12 -18.27
CA ALA A 61 1.40 8.01 -18.48
C ALA A 61 1.12 8.88 -17.25
N ASP A 62 0.39 9.98 -17.47
CA ASP A 62 -0.26 10.72 -16.39
C ASP A 62 -1.29 9.82 -15.71
N SER A 63 -1.24 9.77 -14.36
CA SER A 63 -2.09 8.87 -13.59
C SER A 63 -3.57 9.25 -13.64
N LEU A 64 -3.92 10.54 -13.74
CA LEU A 64 -5.30 10.99 -13.87
C LEU A 64 -5.90 10.55 -15.20
N ASP A 65 -5.11 10.56 -16.28
CA ASP A 65 -5.57 10.06 -17.59
C ASP A 65 -5.60 8.53 -17.61
N GLY A 66 -4.61 7.88 -17.05
CA GLY A 66 -4.57 6.42 -16.95
C GLY A 66 -5.74 5.86 -16.13
N MET A 67 -6.04 6.45 -14.99
CA MET A 67 -7.16 6.00 -14.15
C MET A 67 -8.51 6.08 -14.86
N LYS A 68 -8.74 7.01 -15.78
CA LYS A 68 -10.00 7.10 -16.57
C LYS A 68 -10.30 5.81 -17.34
N LEU A 69 -9.27 5.04 -17.70
CA LEU A 69 -9.41 3.76 -18.39
C LEU A 69 -9.76 2.59 -17.44
N LEU A 70 -9.65 2.79 -16.13
CA LEU A 70 -10.03 1.78 -15.16
C LEU A 70 -11.55 1.78 -14.96
N PRO A 71 -12.18 0.60 -14.92
CA PRO A 71 -13.59 0.49 -14.53
C PRO A 71 -13.82 1.02 -13.11
N ALA A 72 -14.97 1.60 -12.86
CA ALA A 72 -15.37 2.00 -11.53
C ALA A 72 -15.38 0.77 -10.58
N ARG A 73 -14.93 0.94 -9.35
CA ARG A 73 -14.90 -0.10 -8.32
C ARG A 73 -14.16 -1.38 -8.75
N SER A 74 -13.05 -1.22 -9.47
CA SER A 74 -12.22 -2.34 -9.95
C SER A 74 -10.99 -2.60 -9.09
N VAL A 75 -10.57 -1.64 -8.27
CA VAL A 75 -9.34 -1.65 -7.48
C VAL A 75 -9.63 -2.00 -6.02
N ASP A 76 -8.89 -2.94 -5.43
CA ASP A 76 -9.07 -3.38 -4.05
C ASP A 76 -8.32 -2.49 -3.05
N MET A 77 -7.15 -1.99 -3.43
CA MET A 77 -6.33 -1.07 -2.64
C MET A 77 -5.65 -0.05 -3.55
N ILE A 78 -5.52 1.18 -3.07
CA ILE A 78 -4.59 2.17 -3.63
C ILE A 78 -3.44 2.31 -2.65
N LEU A 79 -2.21 2.12 -3.11
CA LEU A 79 -0.99 2.35 -2.35
C LEU A 79 -0.07 3.21 -3.20
N SER A 80 0.18 4.45 -2.77
CA SER A 80 0.96 5.39 -3.58
C SER A 80 1.81 6.32 -2.73
N ASP A 81 2.90 6.77 -3.32
CA ASP A 81 3.81 7.80 -2.78
C ASP A 81 3.72 9.04 -3.68
N PRO A 82 2.67 9.88 -3.52
CA PRO A 82 2.46 11.04 -4.38
C PRO A 82 3.58 12.08 -4.19
N PRO A 83 3.85 12.95 -5.17
CA PRO A 83 4.80 14.05 -4.99
C PRO A 83 4.34 15.01 -3.89
N TYR A 84 5.26 15.48 -3.05
CA TYR A 84 4.96 16.30 -1.88
C TYR A 84 5.12 17.81 -2.11
N GLY A 85 5.71 18.23 -3.24
CA GLY A 85 6.01 19.63 -3.54
C GLY A 85 7.05 20.24 -2.60
N VAL A 86 8.02 19.48 -2.12
CA VAL A 86 8.98 19.89 -1.09
C VAL A 86 10.44 19.82 -1.54
N THR A 87 10.66 19.47 -2.79
CA THR A 87 11.97 19.43 -3.42
C THR A 87 11.99 20.33 -4.66
N ALA A 88 13.19 20.66 -5.16
CA ALA A 88 13.34 21.44 -6.39
C ALA A 88 13.24 20.59 -7.67
N ASN A 89 12.92 19.31 -7.57
CA ASN A 89 12.81 18.43 -8.72
C ASN A 89 11.54 18.73 -9.50
N ALA A 90 11.59 18.72 -10.82
CA ALA A 90 10.45 19.01 -11.68
C ALA A 90 9.28 18.02 -11.50
N TRP A 91 9.57 16.75 -11.17
CA TRP A 91 8.57 15.72 -10.90
C TRP A 91 7.87 15.87 -9.54
N ASP A 92 8.43 16.67 -8.58
CA ASP A 92 7.84 16.87 -7.25
C ASP A 92 6.79 18.00 -7.27
N SER A 93 5.89 17.95 -8.23
CA SER A 93 4.74 18.86 -8.36
C SER A 93 3.49 18.20 -7.76
N ILE A 94 2.83 18.88 -6.82
CA ILE A 94 1.62 18.36 -6.19
C ILE A 94 0.53 18.14 -7.24
N ILE A 95 0.01 16.92 -7.29
CA ILE A 95 -1.13 16.57 -8.15
C ILE A 95 -2.37 17.30 -7.64
N ASP A 96 -3.24 17.75 -8.55
CA ASP A 96 -4.55 18.31 -8.18
C ASP A 96 -5.32 17.30 -7.32
N LEU A 97 -5.43 17.60 -6.03
CA LEU A 97 -6.02 16.67 -5.05
C LEU A 97 -7.51 16.44 -5.29
N ASP A 98 -8.25 17.43 -5.77
CA ASP A 98 -9.70 17.27 -6.05
C ASP A 98 -9.91 16.28 -7.20
N ARG A 99 -9.14 16.40 -8.27
CA ARG A 99 -9.17 15.47 -9.40
C ARG A 99 -8.67 14.07 -8.98
N LEU A 100 -7.63 14.00 -8.19
CA LEU A 100 -7.08 12.74 -7.67
C LEU A 100 -8.12 12.01 -6.81
N TRP A 101 -8.78 12.70 -5.89
CA TRP A 101 -9.83 12.12 -5.07
C TRP A 101 -11.06 11.71 -5.85
N ALA A 102 -11.42 12.44 -6.90
CA ALA A 102 -12.52 12.05 -7.78
C ALA A 102 -12.24 10.67 -8.43
N GLU A 103 -11.04 10.48 -8.99
CA GLU A 103 -10.65 9.21 -9.60
C GLU A 103 -10.45 8.10 -8.55
N TYR A 104 -9.78 8.36 -7.46
CA TYR A 104 -9.60 7.37 -6.38
C TYR A 104 -10.95 6.84 -5.87
N LYS A 105 -11.89 7.72 -5.58
CA LYS A 105 -13.24 7.34 -5.12
C LYS A 105 -14.03 6.58 -6.17
N ARG A 106 -13.79 6.84 -7.46
CA ARG A 106 -14.45 6.15 -8.56
C ARG A 106 -13.92 4.73 -8.74
N VAL A 107 -12.59 4.56 -8.72
CA VAL A 107 -11.96 3.26 -9.04
C VAL A 107 -11.89 2.31 -7.87
N ILE A 108 -11.82 2.82 -6.62
CA ILE A 108 -11.71 1.98 -5.43
C ILE A 108 -13.00 1.21 -5.16
N ARG A 109 -12.91 -0.05 -4.76
CA ARG A 109 -14.05 -0.85 -4.29
C ARG A 109 -14.60 -0.33 -2.96
N PRO A 110 -15.87 -0.57 -2.66
CA PRO A 110 -16.43 -0.27 -1.34
C PRO A 110 -15.59 -0.93 -0.25
N LYS A 111 -15.20 -0.16 0.76
CA LYS A 111 -14.27 -0.55 1.84
C LYS A 111 -12.81 -0.73 1.42
N GLY A 112 -12.45 -0.58 0.16
CA GLY A 112 -11.05 -0.61 -0.25
C GLY A 112 -10.23 0.45 0.49
N ALA A 113 -9.00 0.13 0.84
CA ALA A 113 -8.09 1.06 1.51
C ALA A 113 -7.36 1.94 0.50
N ILE A 114 -7.28 3.25 0.77
CA ILE A 114 -6.40 4.17 0.08
C ILE A 114 -5.29 4.54 1.08
N VAL A 115 -4.07 4.17 0.78
CA VAL A 115 -2.91 4.30 1.67
C VAL A 115 -1.87 5.15 0.96
N LEU A 116 -1.63 6.34 1.51
CA LEU A 116 -0.75 7.33 0.89
C LEU A 116 0.35 7.72 1.85
N THR A 117 1.60 7.66 1.37
CA THR A 117 2.73 8.18 2.12
C THR A 117 2.77 9.69 2.02
N ALA A 118 3.21 10.35 3.07
CA ALA A 118 3.33 11.79 3.13
C ALA A 118 4.32 12.22 4.21
N ARG A 119 4.87 13.41 4.08
CA ARG A 119 5.65 14.05 5.14
C ARG A 119 5.16 15.46 5.41
N CYS A 120 5.47 15.99 6.59
CA CYS A 120 5.17 17.36 6.97
C CYS A 120 5.87 18.36 6.02
N PRO A 121 5.13 19.42 5.53
CA PRO A 121 3.75 19.79 5.85
C PRO A 121 2.67 19.16 4.95
N PHE A 122 3.06 18.47 3.87
CA PHE A 122 2.12 17.93 2.88
C PHE A 122 1.13 16.91 3.49
N ASP A 123 1.54 16.14 4.50
CA ASP A 123 0.68 15.21 5.22
C ASP A 123 -0.57 15.90 5.82
N LYS A 124 -0.45 17.15 6.26
CA LYS A 124 -1.58 17.92 6.79
C LYS A 124 -2.53 18.35 5.67
N VAL A 125 -1.98 18.80 4.54
CA VAL A 125 -2.75 19.18 3.36
C VAL A 125 -3.51 17.96 2.82
N LEU A 126 -2.80 16.83 2.64
CA LEU A 126 -3.37 15.57 2.15
C LEU A 126 -4.45 15.03 3.10
N GLY A 127 -4.21 15.04 4.41
CA GLY A 127 -5.19 14.60 5.40
C GLY A 127 -6.47 15.45 5.40
N MET A 128 -6.31 16.76 5.31
CA MET A 128 -7.43 17.71 5.28
C MET A 128 -8.21 17.66 3.97
N SER A 129 -7.58 17.35 2.84
CA SER A 129 -8.22 17.30 1.52
C SER A 129 -9.33 16.23 1.44
N ASN A 130 -9.31 15.21 2.30
CA ASN A 130 -10.37 14.22 2.38
C ASN A 130 -10.59 13.70 3.81
N LEU A 131 -10.73 14.62 4.75
CA LEU A 131 -10.94 14.33 6.17
C LEU A 131 -12.10 13.33 6.45
N PRO A 132 -13.25 13.36 5.74
CA PRO A 132 -14.31 12.38 5.95
C PRO A 132 -13.90 10.92 5.73
N TRP A 133 -12.90 10.67 4.89
CA TRP A 133 -12.39 9.33 4.62
C TRP A 133 -11.13 8.99 5.42
N LEU A 134 -10.44 9.96 6.02
CA LEU A 134 -9.27 9.71 6.87
C LEU A 134 -9.67 8.87 8.08
N ARG A 135 -8.99 7.74 8.29
CA ARG A 135 -9.29 6.81 9.39
C ARG A 135 -8.24 6.87 10.48
N TYR A 136 -7.00 6.72 10.12
CA TYR A 136 -5.83 6.77 10.99
C TYR A 136 -4.57 6.88 10.16
N GLU A 137 -3.44 6.98 10.84
CA GLU A 137 -2.12 6.98 10.21
C GLU A 137 -1.21 5.95 10.84
N TRP A 138 -0.24 5.48 10.05
CA TRP A 138 0.95 4.84 10.52
C TRP A 138 2.10 5.83 10.43
N ILE A 139 3.05 5.69 11.36
CA ILE A 139 4.31 6.44 11.33
C ILE A 139 5.40 5.44 10.95
N TRP A 140 5.98 5.63 9.77
CA TRP A 140 7.16 4.88 9.39
C TRP A 140 8.39 5.58 9.98
N GLU A 141 9.00 4.94 11.00
CA GLU A 141 10.27 5.39 11.58
C GLU A 141 11.42 4.85 10.75
N LYS A 142 12.26 5.78 10.29
CA LYS A 142 13.42 5.50 9.44
C LYS A 142 14.62 5.09 10.29
N SER A 143 15.44 4.17 9.80
CA SER A 143 16.72 3.83 10.42
C SER A 143 17.74 4.97 10.38
N ARG A 144 17.60 5.89 9.41
CA ARG A 144 18.41 7.09 9.28
C ARG A 144 17.52 8.31 9.12
N ALA A 145 17.68 9.28 10.01
CA ALA A 145 17.02 10.56 9.88
C ALA A 145 17.61 11.37 8.71
N THR A 146 16.80 12.24 8.13
CA THR A 146 17.17 13.13 7.02
C THR A 146 17.07 14.60 7.42
N GLY A 147 17.59 15.52 6.59
CA GLY A 147 17.52 16.95 6.86
C GLY A 147 18.71 17.49 7.65
N PHE A 148 19.88 16.85 7.55
CA PHE A 148 21.09 17.21 8.28
C PHE A 148 21.56 18.66 7.99
N LEU A 149 21.33 19.18 6.80
CA LEU A 149 21.68 20.57 6.46
C LEU A 149 20.97 21.61 7.34
N ASP A 150 19.77 21.26 7.84
CA ASP A 150 18.97 22.11 8.70
C ASP A 150 19.06 21.75 10.20
N ALA A 151 19.98 20.87 10.60
CA ALA A 151 20.05 20.31 11.95
C ALA A 151 20.25 21.38 13.06
N LYS A 152 20.77 22.55 12.71
CA LYS A 152 20.90 23.69 13.64
C LYS A 152 19.63 24.52 13.78
N ARG A 153 18.60 24.29 12.95
CA ARG A 153 17.36 25.10 12.87
C ARG A 153 16.11 24.29 13.14
N ALA A 154 16.16 22.97 12.88
CA ALA A 154 15.03 22.08 13.03
C ALA A 154 15.49 20.67 13.40
N PRO A 155 14.63 19.85 14.04
CA PRO A 155 14.96 18.46 14.32
C PRO A 155 15.16 17.67 13.02
N LEU A 156 16.02 16.65 13.06
CA LEU A 156 16.16 15.72 11.96
C LEU A 156 14.85 14.95 11.73
N ARG A 157 14.51 14.75 10.47
CA ARG A 157 13.30 14.04 10.07
C ARG A 157 13.53 12.54 10.14
N ALA A 158 13.08 11.93 11.24
CA ALA A 158 13.26 10.52 11.53
C ALA A 158 12.07 9.64 11.07
N HIS A 159 10.99 10.24 10.56
CA HIS A 159 9.79 9.50 10.15
C HIS A 159 9.11 10.10 8.93
N GLU A 160 8.22 9.31 8.35
CA GLU A 160 7.18 9.74 7.41
C GLU A 160 5.83 9.17 7.86
N ASN A 161 4.76 9.85 7.49
CA ASN A 161 3.40 9.42 7.78
C ASN A 161 2.86 8.57 6.63
N VAL A 162 2.03 7.58 6.96
CA VAL A 162 1.29 6.78 5.99
C VAL A 162 -0.19 6.93 6.34
N LEU A 163 -0.89 7.76 5.59
CA LEU A 163 -2.29 8.09 5.84
C LEU A 163 -3.21 7.03 5.24
N VAL A 164 -4.18 6.56 6.02
CA VAL A 164 -5.13 5.53 5.61
C VAL A 164 -6.51 6.13 5.47
N PHE A 165 -7.06 6.08 4.26
CA PHE A 165 -8.38 6.56 3.93
C PHE A 165 -9.30 5.41 3.49
N CYS A 166 -10.58 5.52 3.83
CA CYS A 166 -11.61 4.57 3.41
C CYS A 166 -12.99 5.21 3.61
N ASP A 167 -13.98 4.83 2.79
CA ASP A 167 -15.37 5.29 2.96
C ASP A 167 -15.98 4.83 4.30
N ARG A 168 -15.55 3.65 4.79
CA ARG A 168 -16.00 3.01 6.03
C ARG A 168 -14.81 2.49 6.84
N SER A 169 -14.77 1.19 7.12
CA SER A 169 -13.63 0.51 7.72
C SER A 169 -12.93 -0.32 6.67
N PRO A 170 -11.64 -0.10 6.41
CA PRO A 170 -10.90 -0.91 5.45
C PRO A 170 -10.79 -2.37 5.93
N PRO A 171 -10.52 -3.34 5.03
CA PRO A 171 -9.99 -4.62 5.42
C PRO A 171 -8.78 -4.43 6.31
N TYR A 172 -8.64 -5.28 7.32
CA TYR A 172 -7.51 -5.17 8.23
C TYR A 172 -7.03 -6.55 8.67
N HIS A 173 -5.88 -6.95 8.15
CA HIS A 173 -5.19 -8.19 8.50
C HIS A 173 -3.98 -7.85 9.36
N PRO A 174 -4.11 -7.85 10.71
CA PRO A 174 -3.04 -7.43 11.58
C PRO A 174 -1.80 -8.32 11.42
N GLN A 175 -0.66 -7.71 11.13
CA GLN A 175 0.62 -8.39 11.07
C GLN A 175 1.17 -8.51 12.49
N PHE A 176 0.89 -9.65 13.14
CA PHE A 176 1.25 -9.85 14.55
C PHE A 176 2.77 -9.89 14.76
N GLU A 177 3.21 -9.25 15.84
CA GLU A 177 4.57 -9.31 16.34
C GLU A 177 4.72 -10.41 17.37
N LYS A 178 5.90 -11.05 17.44
CA LYS A 178 6.23 -12.01 18.50
C LYS A 178 6.58 -11.27 19.77
N GLY A 179 6.06 -11.72 20.90
CA GLY A 179 6.35 -11.21 22.24
C GLY A 179 6.31 -12.32 23.28
N LYS A 180 6.64 -12.00 24.51
CA LYS A 180 6.54 -12.99 25.60
C LYS A 180 5.07 -13.33 25.87
N PRO A 181 4.72 -14.63 26.07
CA PRO A 181 3.39 -15.01 26.55
C PRO A 181 3.04 -14.33 27.87
N TYR A 182 1.76 -14.02 28.06
CA TYR A 182 1.29 -13.47 29.34
C TYR A 182 -0.14 -13.89 29.64
N LYS A 183 -0.48 -13.85 30.92
CA LYS A 183 -1.84 -13.99 31.44
C LYS A 183 -2.23 -12.69 32.14
N SER A 184 -3.40 -12.16 31.81
CA SER A 184 -3.92 -10.97 32.48
C SER A 184 -5.33 -11.19 32.98
N THR A 185 -5.63 -10.57 34.13
CA THR A 185 -6.96 -10.60 34.75
C THR A 185 -7.48 -9.18 34.87
N ARG A 186 -8.67 -8.94 34.36
CA ARG A 186 -9.37 -7.67 34.46
C ARG A 186 -10.61 -7.85 35.34
N LYS A 187 -10.74 -7.01 36.36
CA LYS A 187 -11.97 -6.92 37.15
C LYS A 187 -13.08 -6.17 36.36
N ALA A 188 -14.32 -6.48 36.66
CA ALA A 188 -15.44 -5.70 36.15
C ALA A 188 -15.32 -4.24 36.63
N ARG A 189 -15.49 -3.29 35.72
CA ARG A 189 -15.47 -1.86 36.04
C ARG A 189 -16.24 -1.05 35.00
N PHE A 190 -16.69 0.11 35.42
CA PHE A 190 -17.12 1.15 34.45
C PHE A 190 -15.90 1.89 33.95
N ASP A 191 -15.79 2.03 32.64
CA ASP A 191 -14.74 2.80 31.99
C ASP A 191 -15.30 4.16 31.56
N ALA A 192 -14.98 5.17 32.32
CA ALA A 192 -15.48 6.53 32.10
C ALA A 192 -15.01 7.11 30.75
N ASN A 193 -13.85 6.72 30.25
CA ASN A 193 -13.33 7.22 28.98
C ASN A 193 -14.11 6.70 27.76
N THR A 194 -14.63 5.48 27.84
CA THR A 194 -15.39 4.87 26.75
C THR A 194 -16.89 4.82 27.02
N GLY A 195 -17.34 5.20 28.22
CA GLY A 195 -18.74 5.13 28.66
C GLY A 195 -19.27 3.70 28.73
N ARG A 196 -18.42 2.67 28.88
CA ARG A 196 -18.79 1.26 28.79
C ARG A 196 -18.56 0.52 30.11
N HIS A 197 -19.47 -0.38 30.43
CA HIS A 197 -19.25 -1.39 31.48
C HIS A 197 -18.37 -2.52 30.93
N LEU A 198 -17.18 -2.66 31.46
CA LEU A 198 -16.25 -3.74 31.13
C LEU A 198 -16.50 -4.90 32.06
N ARG A 199 -16.75 -6.11 31.54
CA ARG A 199 -16.91 -7.32 32.31
C ARG A 199 -15.55 -7.82 32.83
N ALA A 200 -15.56 -8.57 33.94
CA ALA A 200 -14.38 -9.30 34.37
C ALA A 200 -13.96 -10.29 33.28
N ALA A 201 -12.68 -10.39 33.04
CA ALA A 201 -12.13 -11.30 32.04
C ALA A 201 -10.75 -11.78 32.43
N VAL A 202 -10.46 -13.03 32.13
CA VAL A 202 -9.10 -13.58 32.13
C VAL A 202 -8.73 -13.79 30.67
N SER A 203 -7.59 -13.29 30.27
CA SER A 203 -7.06 -13.51 28.94
C SER A 203 -5.67 -14.11 29.00
N GLU A 204 -5.44 -15.12 28.20
CA GLU A 204 -4.13 -15.73 28.00
C GLU A 204 -3.65 -15.39 26.61
N ASN A 205 -2.48 -14.83 26.50
CA ASN A 205 -1.89 -14.47 25.23
C ASN A 205 -0.66 -15.35 24.98
N PRO A 206 -0.63 -16.15 23.91
CA PRO A 206 0.47 -17.08 23.64
C PRO A 206 1.75 -16.40 23.12
N GLY A 207 1.80 -15.09 23.14
CA GLY A 207 2.98 -14.33 22.71
C GLY A 207 2.79 -13.55 21.42
N PHE A 208 1.55 -13.29 20.99
CA PHE A 208 1.26 -12.42 19.87
C PHE A 208 0.89 -11.01 20.34
N ARG A 209 1.38 -10.01 19.63
CA ARG A 209 1.04 -8.60 19.87
C ARG A 209 0.44 -8.00 18.60
N TYR A 210 -0.64 -7.26 18.77
CA TYR A 210 -1.15 -6.43 17.71
C TYR A 210 -0.12 -5.37 17.33
N PRO A 211 -0.01 -5.01 16.04
CA PRO A 211 0.90 -3.97 15.60
C PRO A 211 0.56 -2.63 16.23
N ARG A 212 1.57 -1.83 16.45
CA ARG A 212 1.45 -0.44 16.92
C ARG A 212 1.50 0.50 15.72
N SER A 213 0.98 1.72 15.87
CA SER A 213 0.94 2.72 14.79
C SER A 213 2.33 3.21 14.32
N VAL A 214 3.41 2.89 15.06
CA VAL A 214 4.78 3.21 14.66
C VAL A 214 5.44 1.94 14.14
N LEU A 215 5.86 1.98 12.87
CA LEU A 215 6.51 0.88 12.16
C LEU A 215 8.00 1.18 12.02
N HIS A 216 8.84 0.31 12.60
CA HIS A 216 10.29 0.38 12.47
C HIS A 216 10.72 -0.46 11.26
N VAL A 217 10.82 0.15 10.10
CA VAL A 217 11.29 -0.51 8.88
C VAL A 217 12.58 0.17 8.41
N PRO A 218 13.69 -0.57 8.31
CA PRO A 218 14.95 -0.02 7.85
C PRO A 218 14.84 0.60 6.46
N SER A 219 15.46 1.76 6.28
CA SER A 219 15.64 2.34 4.96
C SER A 219 16.57 1.47 4.13
N GLU A 220 16.28 1.30 2.85
CA GLU A 220 17.17 0.57 1.94
C GLU A 220 18.43 1.38 1.61
N SER A 221 19.58 0.72 1.54
CA SER A 221 20.88 1.38 1.26
C SER A 221 21.27 1.32 -0.21
N ASN A 222 20.83 0.30 -0.94
CA ASN A 222 21.14 0.09 -2.37
C ASN A 222 19.89 0.38 -3.20
N THR A 223 19.49 1.65 -3.24
CA THR A 223 18.30 2.08 -3.99
C THR A 223 18.66 2.53 -5.40
N VAL A 224 17.78 2.24 -6.35
CA VAL A 224 17.89 2.75 -7.73
C VAL A 224 17.53 4.24 -7.79
N HIS A 225 16.65 4.69 -6.88
CA HIS A 225 16.23 6.07 -6.77
C HIS A 225 16.31 6.58 -5.33
N HIS A 226 16.72 7.84 -5.12
CA HIS A 226 16.96 8.43 -3.78
C HIS A 226 15.74 8.45 -2.86
N THR A 227 14.53 8.51 -3.43
CA THR A 227 13.27 8.57 -2.68
C THR A 227 12.56 7.23 -2.60
N GLN A 228 13.20 6.16 -3.05
CA GLN A 228 12.62 4.81 -3.03
C GLN A 228 12.18 4.43 -1.62
N LYS A 229 10.93 4.01 -1.49
CA LYS A 229 10.40 3.48 -0.23
C LYS A 229 10.88 2.05 0.02
N PRO A 230 11.07 1.63 1.27
CA PRO A 230 11.47 0.27 1.59
C PRO A 230 10.43 -0.75 1.11
N LEU A 231 10.90 -1.80 0.42
CA LEU A 231 10.07 -2.89 -0.06
C LEU A 231 9.28 -3.55 1.08
N ALA A 232 9.95 -3.79 2.21
CA ALA A 232 9.34 -4.40 3.39
C ALA A 232 8.17 -3.57 3.96
N LEU A 233 8.23 -2.23 3.89
CA LEU A 233 7.13 -1.36 4.29
C LEU A 233 5.91 -1.58 3.39
N PHE A 234 6.11 -1.58 2.08
CA PHE A 234 5.03 -1.73 1.12
C PHE A 234 4.42 -3.13 1.15
N GLU A 235 5.23 -4.18 1.30
CA GLU A 235 4.74 -5.55 1.54
C GLU A 235 3.88 -5.65 2.81
N TYR A 236 4.32 -4.99 3.90
CA TYR A 236 3.57 -4.94 5.14
C TYR A 236 2.19 -4.29 4.95
N LEU A 237 2.15 -3.13 4.29
CA LEU A 237 0.91 -2.39 4.02
C LEU A 237 -0.04 -3.18 3.09
N ILE A 238 0.49 -3.78 2.03
CA ILE A 238 -0.27 -4.60 1.09
C ILE A 238 -0.90 -5.80 1.81
N LYS A 239 -0.12 -6.54 2.61
CA LYS A 239 -0.63 -7.68 3.40
C LYS A 239 -1.67 -7.25 4.42
N THR A 240 -1.56 -6.03 4.96
CA THR A 240 -2.49 -5.51 5.96
C THR A 240 -3.86 -5.18 5.36
N TYR A 241 -3.94 -4.73 4.12
CA TYR A 241 -5.18 -4.21 3.55
C TYR A 241 -5.74 -5.01 2.38
N THR A 242 -5.07 -6.08 1.98
CA THR A 242 -5.49 -6.92 0.85
C THR A 242 -5.36 -8.41 1.11
N ASN A 243 -6.08 -9.19 0.30
CA ASN A 243 -5.93 -10.64 0.18
C ASN A 243 -5.06 -11.00 -1.05
N PRO A 244 -4.43 -12.19 -1.09
CA PRO A 244 -3.77 -12.67 -2.30
C PRO A 244 -4.71 -12.65 -3.52
N GLY A 245 -4.18 -12.26 -4.68
CA GLY A 245 -4.92 -12.14 -5.94
C GLY A 245 -5.66 -10.82 -6.13
N GLU A 246 -5.80 -9.98 -5.09
CA GLU A 246 -6.44 -8.66 -5.20
C GLU A 246 -5.56 -7.65 -5.96
N LEU A 247 -6.20 -6.60 -6.49
CA LEU A 247 -5.58 -5.58 -7.33
C LEU A 247 -5.21 -4.34 -6.53
N VAL A 248 -3.93 -3.99 -6.58
CA VAL A 248 -3.35 -2.76 -6.00
C VAL A 248 -3.06 -1.76 -7.12
N LEU A 249 -3.53 -0.53 -6.96
CA LEU A 249 -3.22 0.59 -7.84
C LEU A 249 -2.15 1.48 -7.20
N ASP A 250 -1.13 1.85 -7.98
CA ASP A 250 -0.19 2.91 -7.62
C ASP A 250 -0.20 4.00 -8.70
N SER A 251 -0.62 5.20 -8.34
CA SER A 251 -0.69 6.35 -9.25
C SER A 251 0.64 7.08 -9.47
N CYS A 252 1.65 6.76 -8.67
CA CYS A 252 2.99 7.37 -8.72
C CYS A 252 4.03 6.28 -8.47
N MET A 253 4.14 5.35 -9.44
CA MET A 253 4.87 4.08 -9.29
C MET A 253 6.36 4.25 -8.98
N GLY A 254 6.96 5.37 -9.40
CA GLY A 254 8.37 5.63 -9.23
C GLY A 254 9.23 4.50 -9.80
N SER A 255 10.18 4.03 -9.00
CA SER A 255 11.05 2.90 -9.36
C SER A 255 10.40 1.52 -9.22
N GLY A 256 9.08 1.39 -9.03
CA GLY A 256 8.35 0.12 -9.06
C GLY A 256 8.31 -0.64 -7.72
N THR A 257 8.48 0.00 -6.59
CA THR A 257 8.46 -0.68 -5.28
C THR A 257 7.13 -1.37 -5.00
N THR A 258 6.00 -0.69 -5.28
CA THR A 258 4.65 -1.26 -5.13
C THR A 258 4.48 -2.50 -6.01
N ALA A 259 4.95 -2.45 -7.24
CA ALA A 259 4.85 -3.57 -8.18
C ALA A 259 5.59 -4.81 -7.67
N ILE A 260 6.84 -4.64 -7.22
CA ILE A 260 7.64 -5.73 -6.64
C ILE A 260 6.98 -6.26 -5.36
N ALA A 261 6.48 -5.38 -4.48
CA ALA A 261 5.79 -5.78 -3.26
C ALA A 261 4.53 -6.60 -3.55
N CYS A 262 3.77 -6.25 -4.59
CA CYS A 262 2.61 -7.02 -5.04
C CYS A 262 3.01 -8.40 -5.52
N LEU A 263 4.02 -8.52 -6.38
CA LEU A 263 4.52 -9.81 -6.86
C LEU A 263 4.98 -10.71 -5.70
N ASN A 264 5.78 -10.18 -4.78
CA ASN A 264 6.28 -10.91 -3.62
C ASN A 264 5.17 -11.41 -2.69
N THR A 265 4.05 -10.70 -2.67
CA THR A 265 2.94 -11.01 -1.77
C THR A 265 1.76 -11.70 -2.47
N GLY A 266 1.90 -12.01 -3.76
CA GLY A 266 0.86 -12.69 -4.55
C GLY A 266 -0.35 -11.81 -4.86
N ARG A 267 -0.16 -10.48 -4.99
CA ARG A 267 -1.17 -9.51 -5.40
C ARG A 267 -0.92 -9.08 -6.84
N ASN A 268 -1.98 -8.63 -7.50
CA ASN A 268 -1.87 -7.98 -8.79
C ASN A 268 -1.67 -6.48 -8.61
N PHE A 269 -1.12 -5.82 -9.62
CA PHE A 269 -0.95 -4.37 -9.60
C PHE A 269 -1.26 -3.73 -10.95
N ILE A 270 -1.57 -2.45 -10.93
CA ILE A 270 -1.51 -1.52 -12.06
C ILE A 270 -0.79 -0.28 -11.54
N GLY A 271 0.16 0.24 -12.32
CA GLY A 271 0.92 1.42 -11.94
C GLY A 271 1.01 2.43 -13.07
N PHE A 272 1.07 3.71 -12.68
CA PHE A 272 1.34 4.81 -13.59
C PHE A 272 2.61 5.53 -13.15
N GLU A 273 3.43 5.92 -14.12
CA GLU A 273 4.62 6.73 -13.89
C GLU A 273 4.78 7.72 -15.05
N LEU A 274 4.92 8.98 -14.68
CA LEU A 274 5.03 10.07 -15.65
C LEU A 274 6.49 10.31 -16.06
N ASP A 275 7.42 10.16 -15.11
CA ASP A 275 8.83 10.37 -15.37
C ASP A 275 9.43 9.17 -16.14
N PRO A 276 10.05 9.40 -17.32
CA PRO A 276 10.56 8.31 -18.15
C PRO A 276 11.72 7.56 -17.52
N GLU A 277 12.56 8.21 -16.69
CA GLU A 277 13.69 7.56 -16.04
C GLU A 277 13.20 6.64 -14.92
N CYS A 278 12.25 7.10 -14.10
CA CYS A 278 11.59 6.29 -13.08
C CYS A 278 10.85 5.12 -13.70
N PHE A 279 10.12 5.35 -14.81
CA PHE A 279 9.43 4.29 -15.54
C PHE A 279 10.41 3.21 -16.03
N GLN A 280 11.54 3.59 -16.66
CA GLN A 280 12.56 2.64 -17.11
C GLN A 280 13.16 1.87 -15.93
N ALA A 281 13.43 2.53 -14.81
CA ALA A 281 13.91 1.89 -13.60
C ALA A 281 12.92 0.85 -13.06
N ALA A 282 11.62 1.16 -13.04
CA ALA A 282 10.56 0.23 -12.65
C ALA A 282 10.54 -1.01 -13.56
N GLN A 283 10.60 -0.80 -14.88
CA GLN A 283 10.63 -1.88 -15.86
C GLN A 283 11.85 -2.80 -15.67
N GLN A 284 13.03 -2.23 -15.45
CA GLN A 284 14.26 -3.01 -15.21
C GLN A 284 14.15 -3.84 -13.93
N ARG A 285 13.63 -3.27 -12.84
CA ARG A 285 13.43 -3.98 -11.57
C ARG A 285 12.40 -5.12 -11.71
N LEU A 286 11.31 -4.90 -12.43
CA LEU A 286 10.31 -5.93 -12.72
C LEU A 286 10.90 -7.09 -13.51
N ARG A 287 11.67 -6.82 -14.57
CA ARG A 287 12.39 -7.87 -15.34
C ARG A 287 13.36 -8.67 -14.46
N ALA A 288 14.12 -7.98 -13.61
CA ALA A 288 15.07 -8.61 -12.71
C ALA A 288 14.37 -9.51 -11.66
N SER A 289 13.21 -9.10 -11.14
CA SER A 289 12.46 -9.89 -10.15
C SER A 289 11.82 -11.16 -10.74
N GLN A 290 11.55 -11.18 -12.04
CA GLN A 290 10.97 -12.33 -12.75
C GLN A 290 12.02 -13.29 -13.32
N SER A 291 13.28 -12.87 -13.34
CA SER A 291 14.38 -13.73 -13.79
C SER A 291 14.69 -14.80 -12.73
N PRO A 292 14.87 -16.09 -13.09
CA PRO A 292 15.27 -17.10 -12.14
C PRO A 292 16.60 -16.72 -11.48
N PRO A 293 16.79 -17.02 -10.19
CA PRO A 293 18.02 -16.68 -9.49
C PRO A 293 19.21 -17.27 -10.23
N LYS A 294 20.25 -16.47 -10.45
CA LYS A 294 21.45 -16.84 -11.22
C LYS A 294 22.07 -18.19 -10.79
N SER A 295 21.88 -18.60 -9.53
CA SER A 295 22.31 -19.90 -9.00
C SER A 295 21.59 -21.10 -9.65
N LEU A 296 20.30 -20.97 -10.00
CA LEU A 296 19.55 -22.03 -10.69
C LEU A 296 19.97 -22.17 -12.17
N ALA A 297 20.24 -21.06 -12.83
CA ALA A 297 20.73 -21.08 -14.22
C ALA A 297 22.08 -21.77 -14.34
N THR A 298 22.97 -21.53 -13.38
CA THR A 298 24.30 -22.22 -13.34
C THR A 298 24.15 -23.70 -13.01
N ALA A 299 23.23 -24.09 -12.12
CA ALA A 299 22.97 -25.50 -11.79
C ALA A 299 22.30 -26.27 -12.95
N MET A 300 21.43 -25.63 -13.73
CA MET A 300 20.80 -26.24 -14.90
C MET A 300 21.81 -26.42 -16.07
N GLN A 301 22.79 -25.52 -16.21
CA GLN A 301 23.85 -25.67 -17.19
C GLN A 301 24.87 -26.77 -16.79
N ALA A 302 25.13 -26.95 -15.50
CA ALA A 302 26.03 -28.00 -14.99
C ALA A 302 25.44 -29.41 -15.10
N ASN A 303 24.14 -29.57 -15.21
CA ASN A 303 23.43 -30.85 -15.34
C ASN A 303 23.07 -31.24 -16.80
N ARG A 304 23.64 -30.59 -17.81
CA ARG A 304 23.52 -31.11 -19.17
C ARG A 304 24.45 -32.32 -19.29
N PRO A 305 23.92 -33.54 -19.59
CA PRO A 305 24.76 -34.69 -19.84
C PRO A 305 25.63 -34.39 -21.07
N ALA A 306 26.93 -34.60 -20.92
CA ALA A 306 27.86 -34.56 -22.04
C ALA A 306 27.35 -35.54 -23.10
N SER A 307 26.98 -35.04 -24.26
CA SER A 307 26.64 -35.89 -25.41
C SER A 307 27.84 -36.75 -25.73
N GLU A 308 27.71 -38.05 -25.51
CA GLU A 308 28.67 -39.05 -25.94
C GLU A 308 28.81 -39.01 -27.47
N ASN A 309 29.87 -38.39 -27.91
CA ASN A 309 30.35 -38.56 -29.29
C ASN A 309 31.33 -39.73 -29.31
N LYS A 310 30.80 -40.95 -29.25
CA LYS A 310 31.50 -42.17 -29.57
C LYS A 310 30.85 -42.79 -30.80
N TYR A 311 31.42 -42.56 -31.95
CA TYR A 311 31.51 -43.51 -33.07
C TYR A 311 32.30 -42.85 -34.19
N GLY A 312 33.63 -43.06 -34.15
CA GLY A 312 34.54 -42.92 -35.26
C GLY A 312 35.35 -44.21 -35.30
N GLY A 313 34.75 -45.26 -35.84
CA GLY A 313 35.44 -46.52 -36.13
C GLY A 313 36.13 -46.43 -37.45
N ALA A 314 37.37 -46.88 -37.45
CA ALA A 314 38.23 -47.20 -38.63
C ALA A 314 37.64 -48.31 -39.47
N ILE A 315 37.73 -48.19 -40.77
CA ILE A 315 38.45 -49.10 -41.68
C ILE A 315 38.69 -48.30 -42.98
#